data_349762d558f9905875cbcee87da0d9b7
#
_entry.id   349762d558f9905875cbcee87da0d9b7
#
_cell.length_a   1.000
_cell.length_b   1.000
_cell.length_c   1.000
_cell.angle_alpha   90.00
_cell.angle_beta   90.00
_cell.angle_gamma   90.00
#
_symmetry.space_group_name_H-M   'P 1'
#
loop_
_entity.id
_entity.type
_entity.pdbx_description
1 polymer ?
#
loop_
_entity_poly.entity_id
_entity_poly.type
_entity_poly.pdbx_seq_one_letter_code
_entity_poly.pdbx_strand_id
1 'polypeptide(L)'
;RICKGIDEGPLIYALANPTPEILPEEVKAVRPDAVMATGRTDYPNQVNNVLCFPFIFRGALDVGATTITRGMEVAAVKAVAELAEAEQSEVVASVYGIENLSFGPEYLIPKPFDPRLITVIAPAVAKAAMDDGVASRPIKDFDAYRNQLQQFVYHSGTLMKPLFSIAKRVAANQKRIVFAEGEDERVLRAVQIIIDEHLATPILIGRPAVIDHRIEKFGLRMKAGDDFEVVNPESDARYRDFWQTYLGLTERKGVTESFAKLEMRRRNSLIGSVMIIKRMADGMICGTVGNSATHLKYVDEVVGREPGAKVYGAMSGLILPGRQVFLVDTHINIDPTAEELTELTLMAASEMRKLGLVPKVALLSHSNFGSSNAPSAVKMREVLAL
;
A
#
# COMPACT_ATOMS: atom_id res chain seq x y z
N ARG A 1 -0.47 11.75 -39.40
CA ARG A 1 0.06 12.71 -40.43
C ARG A 1 1.32 13.42 -39.92
N ILE A 2 1.36 13.92 -38.69
CA ILE A 2 2.50 14.66 -38.12
C ILE A 2 3.77 13.78 -38.11
N CYS A 3 3.68 12.53 -37.66
CA CYS A 3 4.84 11.62 -37.59
C CYS A 3 5.44 11.24 -38.97
N LYS A 4 4.69 11.45 -40.09
CA LYS A 4 5.21 11.18 -41.44
C LYS A 4 6.23 12.24 -41.93
N GLY A 5 6.27 13.40 -41.26
CA GLY A 5 7.23 14.45 -41.55
C GLY A 5 8.48 14.43 -40.68
N ILE A 6 8.64 13.41 -39.81
CA ILE A 6 9.81 13.23 -38.98
C ILE A 6 10.62 12.05 -39.53
N ASP A 7 11.88 12.30 -39.86
CA ASP A 7 12.71 11.35 -40.58
C ASP A 7 12.99 10.07 -39.80
N GLU A 8 13.40 10.15 -38.54
CA GLU A 8 13.70 8.99 -37.68
C GLU A 8 13.18 9.18 -36.23
N GLY A 9 12.72 8.11 -35.61
CA GLY A 9 12.44 7.95 -34.18
C GLY A 9 11.57 9.04 -33.55
N PRO A 10 10.33 9.30 -34.04
CA PRO A 10 9.49 10.33 -33.45
C PRO A 10 9.21 10.02 -31.98
N LEU A 11 9.40 11.04 -31.11
CA LEU A 11 9.07 10.97 -29.70
C LEU A 11 7.63 11.45 -29.49
N ILE A 12 6.78 10.56 -28.97
CA ILE A 12 5.35 10.81 -28.84
C ILE A 12 4.95 10.68 -27.36
N TYR A 13 4.40 11.78 -26.83
CA TYR A 13 3.86 11.85 -25.49
C TYR A 13 2.33 11.83 -25.54
N ALA A 14 1.71 10.69 -25.24
CA ALA A 14 0.27 10.53 -25.12
C ALA A 14 -0.12 10.50 -23.63
N LEU A 15 -0.34 11.70 -23.06
CA LEU A 15 -0.37 11.91 -21.62
C LEU A 15 -1.77 12.04 -21.01
N ALA A 16 -2.83 11.96 -21.82
CA ALA A 16 -4.18 12.00 -21.28
C ALA A 16 -4.46 10.79 -20.38
N ASN A 17 -5.13 11.05 -19.27
CA ASN A 17 -5.55 10.05 -18.28
C ASN A 17 -7.08 10.01 -18.16
N PRO A 18 -7.70 8.84 -18.07
CA PRO A 18 -7.11 7.50 -17.95
C PRO A 18 -6.72 6.87 -19.30
N THR A 19 -7.27 7.38 -20.42
CA THR A 19 -7.02 6.85 -21.76
C THR A 19 -6.09 7.80 -22.50
N PRO A 20 -4.91 7.34 -22.95
CA PRO A 20 -4.02 8.15 -23.74
C PRO A 20 -4.67 8.51 -25.07
N GLU A 21 -4.25 9.63 -25.69
CA GLU A 21 -4.78 10.14 -26.97
C GLU A 21 -4.61 9.13 -28.10
N ILE A 22 -3.61 8.28 -28.01
CA ILE A 22 -3.33 7.18 -28.92
C ILE A 22 -2.61 6.07 -28.16
N LEU A 23 -2.96 4.82 -28.42
CA LEU A 23 -2.32 3.67 -27.79
C LEU A 23 -0.95 3.37 -28.43
N PRO A 24 0.04 2.93 -27.65
CA PRO A 24 1.36 2.56 -28.16
C PRO A 24 1.32 1.54 -29.29
N GLU A 25 0.42 0.57 -29.26
CA GLU A 25 0.23 -0.46 -30.29
C GLU A 25 -0.20 0.17 -31.63
N GLU A 26 -1.09 1.17 -31.58
CA GLU A 26 -1.57 1.86 -32.78
C GLU A 26 -0.48 2.70 -33.41
N VAL A 27 0.37 3.32 -32.58
CA VAL A 27 1.52 4.08 -33.08
C VAL A 27 2.55 3.14 -33.70
N LYS A 28 2.92 2.07 -33.01
CA LYS A 28 3.92 1.09 -33.48
C LYS A 28 3.48 0.36 -34.74
N ALA A 29 2.17 0.17 -34.95
CA ALA A 29 1.66 -0.39 -36.20
C ALA A 29 1.93 0.51 -37.43
N VAL A 30 2.07 1.83 -37.24
CA VAL A 30 2.32 2.82 -38.31
C VAL A 30 3.78 3.28 -38.36
N ARG A 31 4.41 3.38 -37.18
CA ARG A 31 5.78 3.84 -36.96
C ARG A 31 6.46 2.96 -35.91
N PRO A 32 7.02 1.82 -36.29
CA PRO A 32 7.70 0.89 -35.38
C PRO A 32 8.89 1.50 -34.63
N ASP A 33 9.50 2.53 -35.22
CA ASP A 33 10.63 3.29 -34.69
C ASP A 33 10.23 4.36 -33.67
N ALA A 34 8.93 4.64 -33.48
CA ALA A 34 8.48 5.66 -32.55
C ALA A 34 8.78 5.31 -31.10
N VAL A 35 9.26 6.30 -30.35
CA VAL A 35 9.43 6.22 -28.91
C VAL A 35 8.19 6.79 -28.23
N MET A 36 7.57 6.00 -27.37
CA MET A 36 6.31 6.35 -26.72
C MET A 36 6.48 6.60 -25.22
N ALA A 37 5.78 7.61 -24.71
CA ALA A 37 5.58 7.82 -23.29
C ALA A 37 4.10 8.08 -23.00
N THR A 38 3.58 7.46 -21.94
CA THR A 38 2.16 7.57 -21.53
C THR A 38 2.06 7.78 -20.02
N GLY A 39 0.88 8.17 -19.52
CA GLY A 39 0.60 8.22 -18.09
C GLY A 39 0.35 6.84 -17.46
N ARG A 40 0.30 5.75 -18.24
CA ARG A 40 -0.09 4.41 -17.78
C ARG A 40 1.10 3.63 -17.23
N THR A 41 0.82 2.81 -16.19
CA THR A 41 1.83 1.97 -15.50
C THR A 41 2.22 0.72 -16.29
N ASP A 42 1.36 0.27 -17.17
CA ASP A 42 1.50 -0.95 -17.97
C ASP A 42 2.30 -0.75 -19.27
N TYR A 43 2.71 0.49 -19.57
CA TYR A 43 3.55 0.80 -20.71
C TYR A 43 4.94 1.29 -20.30
N PRO A 44 5.95 1.15 -21.19
CA PRO A 44 7.24 1.79 -21.01
C PRO A 44 7.13 3.32 -20.89
N ASN A 45 8.16 3.95 -20.31
CA ASN A 45 8.27 5.41 -20.19
C ASN A 45 7.04 6.06 -19.53
N GLN A 46 6.59 5.52 -18.40
CA GLN A 46 5.48 6.10 -17.66
C GLN A 46 5.80 7.52 -17.19
N VAL A 47 5.02 8.49 -17.64
CA VAL A 47 5.04 9.87 -17.12
C VAL A 47 4.08 9.95 -15.92
N ASN A 48 4.64 10.12 -14.73
CA ASN A 48 3.87 10.20 -13.51
C ASN A 48 4.35 11.37 -12.64
N ASN A 49 3.44 12.14 -12.10
CA ASN A 49 3.76 13.28 -11.23
C ASN A 49 4.57 12.87 -9.99
N VAL A 50 4.46 11.63 -9.54
CA VAL A 50 5.21 11.10 -8.39
C VAL A 50 6.72 11.06 -8.63
N LEU A 51 7.18 11.10 -9.87
CA LEU A 51 8.60 11.17 -10.21
C LEU A 51 9.27 12.45 -9.69
N CYS A 52 8.54 13.55 -9.67
CA CYS A 52 9.09 14.86 -9.33
C CYS A 52 8.39 15.51 -8.13
N PHE A 53 7.06 15.45 -8.07
CA PHE A 53 6.24 16.19 -7.12
C PHE A 53 6.67 16.07 -5.65
N PRO A 54 6.90 14.86 -5.07
CA PRO A 54 7.30 14.76 -3.67
C PRO A 54 8.71 15.35 -3.43
N PHE A 55 9.60 15.24 -4.39
CA PHE A 55 11.02 15.49 -4.22
C PHE A 55 11.41 16.95 -4.49
N ILE A 56 10.70 17.63 -5.40
CA ILE A 56 10.86 19.07 -5.60
C ILE A 56 10.42 19.84 -4.35
N PHE A 57 9.30 19.44 -3.72
CA PHE A 57 8.87 20.02 -2.44
C PHE A 57 9.79 19.63 -1.30
N ARG A 58 10.31 18.42 -1.28
CA ARG A 58 11.28 18.00 -0.27
C ARG A 58 12.53 18.90 -0.31
N GLY A 59 13.13 19.09 -1.48
CA GLY A 59 14.29 19.95 -1.65
C GLY A 59 14.00 21.41 -1.28
N ALA A 60 12.87 21.95 -1.74
CA ALA A 60 12.45 23.31 -1.44
C ALA A 60 12.20 23.55 0.06
N LEU A 61 11.46 22.65 0.72
CA LEU A 61 11.12 22.78 2.13
C LEU A 61 12.35 22.61 3.05
N ASP A 62 13.26 21.72 2.71
CA ASP A 62 14.46 21.47 3.53
C ASP A 62 15.37 22.70 3.59
N VAL A 63 15.47 23.47 2.50
CA VAL A 63 16.22 24.75 2.48
C VAL A 63 15.35 25.95 2.85
N GLY A 64 14.06 25.74 3.14
CA GLY A 64 13.13 26.85 3.42
C GLY A 64 13.01 27.82 2.27
N ALA A 65 12.86 27.32 1.04
CA ALA A 65 12.67 28.14 -0.13
C ALA A 65 11.35 28.93 -0.03
N THR A 66 11.40 30.21 -0.38
CA THR A 66 10.24 31.11 -0.33
C THR A 66 9.33 31.00 -1.55
N THR A 67 9.84 30.41 -2.62
CA THR A 67 9.11 30.16 -3.87
C THR A 67 9.77 29.01 -4.63
N ILE A 68 9.06 28.40 -5.56
CA ILE A 68 9.63 27.49 -6.56
C ILE A 68 10.05 28.31 -7.77
N THR A 69 11.34 28.30 -8.08
CA THR A 69 11.92 29.03 -9.19
C THR A 69 12.03 28.17 -10.45
N ARG A 70 12.20 28.81 -11.60
CA ARG A 70 12.49 28.11 -12.84
C ARG A 70 13.80 27.32 -12.77
N GLY A 71 14.80 27.81 -12.03
CA GLY A 71 16.05 27.10 -11.77
C GLY A 71 15.82 25.78 -11.06
N MET A 72 14.96 25.76 -10.04
CA MET A 72 14.59 24.56 -9.31
C MET A 72 13.84 23.54 -10.18
N GLU A 73 12.92 23.99 -11.03
CA GLU A 73 12.21 23.12 -11.99
C GLU A 73 13.19 22.46 -12.97
N VAL A 74 14.09 23.25 -13.57
CA VAL A 74 15.12 22.76 -14.50
C VAL A 74 16.07 21.78 -13.81
N ALA A 75 16.46 22.06 -12.57
CA ALA A 75 17.30 21.17 -11.80
C ALA A 75 16.62 19.81 -11.54
N ALA A 76 15.31 19.80 -11.23
CA ALA A 76 14.55 18.59 -11.08
C ALA A 76 14.47 17.78 -12.39
N VAL A 77 14.21 18.42 -13.51
CA VAL A 77 14.18 17.75 -14.83
C VAL A 77 15.52 17.10 -15.18
N LYS A 78 16.63 17.84 -14.99
CA LYS A 78 17.97 17.30 -15.22
C LYS A 78 18.28 16.10 -14.32
N ALA A 79 17.94 16.19 -13.04
CA ALA A 79 18.13 15.11 -12.08
C ALA A 79 17.36 13.84 -12.45
N VAL A 80 16.14 13.98 -12.98
CA VAL A 80 15.35 12.83 -13.48
C VAL A 80 16.01 12.23 -14.73
N ALA A 81 16.49 13.05 -15.66
CA ALA A 81 17.16 12.59 -16.88
C ALA A 81 18.48 11.85 -16.55
N GLU A 82 19.33 12.43 -15.71
CA GLU A 82 20.58 11.81 -15.24
C GLU A 82 20.33 10.46 -14.54
N LEU A 83 19.23 10.35 -13.79
CA LEU A 83 18.87 9.10 -13.13
C LEU A 83 18.42 8.02 -14.12
N ALA A 84 17.79 8.39 -15.24
CA ALA A 84 17.42 7.44 -16.29
C ALA A 84 18.66 6.87 -17.01
N GLU A 85 19.70 7.68 -17.16
CA GLU A 85 20.97 7.28 -17.77
C GLU A 85 21.88 6.49 -16.80
N ALA A 86 21.67 6.62 -15.49
CA ALA A 86 22.47 5.95 -14.49
C ALA A 86 22.25 4.44 -14.51
N GLU A 87 23.30 3.66 -14.25
CA GLU A 87 23.20 2.22 -14.11
C GLU A 87 22.12 1.83 -13.09
N GLN A 88 21.35 0.82 -13.45
CA GLN A 88 20.26 0.32 -12.61
C GLN A 88 20.83 -0.27 -11.32
N SER A 89 20.31 0.16 -10.17
CA SER A 89 20.63 -0.50 -8.92
C SER A 89 19.91 -1.86 -8.82
N GLU A 90 20.55 -2.86 -8.21
CA GLU A 90 19.93 -4.16 -7.91
C GLU A 90 18.60 -4.02 -7.17
N VAL A 91 18.43 -2.93 -6.45
CA VAL A 91 17.22 -2.55 -5.73
C VAL A 91 16.05 -2.28 -6.67
N VAL A 92 16.27 -1.55 -7.76
CA VAL A 92 15.24 -1.26 -8.78
C VAL A 92 14.90 -2.53 -9.55
N ALA A 93 15.92 -3.31 -9.96
CA ALA A 93 15.73 -4.60 -10.62
C ALA A 93 14.87 -5.56 -9.79
N SER A 94 15.12 -5.64 -8.47
CA SER A 94 14.36 -6.53 -7.59
C SER A 94 12.92 -6.07 -7.33
N VAL A 95 12.65 -4.76 -7.33
CA VAL A 95 11.31 -4.20 -7.10
C VAL A 95 10.38 -4.43 -8.28
N TYR A 96 10.91 -4.27 -9.49
CA TYR A 96 10.11 -4.38 -10.72
C TYR A 96 10.22 -5.76 -11.39
N GLY A 97 11.07 -6.66 -10.88
CA GLY A 97 11.23 -8.01 -11.45
C GLY A 97 11.78 -8.00 -12.89
N ILE A 98 12.41 -6.91 -13.31
CA ILE A 98 12.96 -6.72 -14.65
C ILE A 98 14.48 -6.73 -14.54
N GLU A 99 15.10 -7.79 -15.01
CA GLU A 99 16.55 -7.86 -15.16
C GLU A 99 16.96 -7.03 -16.37
N ASN A 100 17.85 -6.04 -16.18
CA ASN A 100 18.45 -5.20 -17.23
C ASN A 100 17.55 -4.13 -17.90
N LEU A 101 17.02 -3.17 -17.13
CA LEU A 101 16.59 -1.90 -17.69
C LEU A 101 17.81 -1.03 -17.98
N SER A 102 18.14 -0.79 -19.24
CA SER A 102 19.15 0.16 -19.66
C SER A 102 18.49 1.37 -20.35
N PHE A 103 19.14 2.54 -20.27
CA PHE A 103 18.68 3.74 -20.99
C PHE A 103 18.49 3.43 -22.49
N GLY A 104 17.33 3.80 -23.01
CA GLY A 104 16.96 3.52 -24.39
C GLY A 104 15.47 3.76 -24.66
N PRO A 105 14.96 3.43 -25.86
CA PRO A 105 13.58 3.72 -26.28
C PRO A 105 12.48 3.22 -25.32
N GLU A 106 12.74 2.15 -24.58
CA GLU A 106 11.79 1.57 -23.61
C GLU A 106 12.06 2.03 -22.16
N TYR A 107 13.14 2.81 -21.93
CA TYR A 107 13.48 3.33 -20.61
C TYR A 107 14.16 4.71 -20.72
N LEU A 108 13.36 5.74 -21.00
CA LEU A 108 13.78 7.15 -21.01
C LEU A 108 13.47 7.84 -19.68
N ILE A 109 12.57 7.27 -18.89
CA ILE A 109 12.05 7.87 -17.66
C ILE A 109 12.22 6.84 -16.54
N PRO A 110 12.79 7.22 -15.37
CA PRO A 110 12.92 6.34 -14.23
C PRO A 110 11.56 5.81 -13.77
N LYS A 111 11.55 4.64 -13.14
CA LYS A 111 10.30 4.09 -12.59
C LYS A 111 9.81 4.93 -11.39
N PRO A 112 8.49 5.12 -11.23
CA PRO A 112 7.90 5.99 -10.21
C PRO A 112 8.31 5.70 -8.76
N PHE A 113 8.66 4.46 -8.45
CA PHE A 113 9.09 4.03 -7.12
C PHE A 113 10.60 3.74 -7.04
N ASP A 114 11.40 4.32 -7.92
CA ASP A 114 12.85 4.26 -7.81
C ASP A 114 13.28 4.99 -6.52
N PRO A 115 13.88 4.27 -5.55
CA PRO A 115 14.26 4.86 -4.28
C PRO A 115 15.36 5.93 -4.41
N ARG A 116 16.05 6.01 -5.54
CA ARG A 116 17.08 6.99 -5.80
C ARG A 116 16.51 8.38 -6.13
N LEU A 117 15.24 8.48 -6.55
CA LEU A 117 14.60 9.74 -6.94
C LEU A 117 14.77 10.84 -5.88
N ILE A 118 14.48 10.53 -4.60
CA ILE A 118 14.60 11.52 -3.52
C ILE A 118 16.06 11.96 -3.28
N THR A 119 17.00 11.03 -3.41
CA THR A 119 18.43 11.29 -3.13
C THR A 119 19.12 12.04 -4.25
N VAL A 120 18.51 12.11 -5.43
CA VAL A 120 19.02 12.84 -6.60
C VAL A 120 18.26 14.15 -6.80
N ILE A 121 16.93 14.13 -6.82
CA ILE A 121 16.10 15.31 -7.13
C ILE A 121 16.12 16.32 -5.97
N ALA A 122 15.90 15.91 -4.71
CA ALA A 122 15.81 16.84 -3.61
C ALA A 122 17.11 17.64 -3.40
N PRO A 123 18.32 17.06 -3.45
CA PRO A 123 19.57 17.85 -3.40
C PRO A 123 19.77 18.79 -4.58
N ALA A 124 19.40 18.36 -5.80
CA ALA A 124 19.50 19.22 -6.98
C ALA A 124 18.61 20.46 -6.86
N VAL A 125 17.36 20.26 -6.43
CA VAL A 125 16.40 21.34 -6.17
C VAL A 125 16.84 22.25 -5.04
N ALA A 126 17.32 21.67 -3.93
CA ALA A 126 17.84 22.43 -2.77
C ALA A 126 19.02 23.33 -3.19
N LYS A 127 19.94 22.80 -3.98
CA LYS A 127 21.08 23.56 -4.51
C LYS A 127 20.60 24.70 -5.42
N ALA A 128 19.69 24.42 -6.36
CA ALA A 128 19.15 25.45 -7.24
C ALA A 128 18.43 26.55 -6.45
N ALA A 129 17.67 26.22 -5.41
CA ALA A 129 17.04 27.22 -4.54
C ALA A 129 18.05 28.11 -3.82
N MET A 130 19.21 27.57 -3.45
CA MET A 130 20.31 28.33 -2.85
C MET A 130 20.99 29.23 -3.89
N ASP A 131 21.25 28.69 -5.09
CA ASP A 131 21.87 29.43 -6.20
C ASP A 131 20.97 30.60 -6.67
N ASP A 132 19.65 30.40 -6.66
CA ASP A 132 18.64 31.41 -7.02
C ASP A 132 18.35 32.41 -5.87
N GLY A 133 18.98 32.24 -4.70
CA GLY A 133 18.88 33.16 -3.56
C GLY A 133 17.55 33.10 -2.82
N VAL A 134 16.73 32.05 -3.02
CA VAL A 134 15.41 31.89 -2.37
C VAL A 134 15.43 31.01 -1.12
N ALA A 135 16.58 30.41 -0.78
CA ALA A 135 16.76 29.55 0.36
C ALA A 135 16.98 30.33 1.65
N SER A 136 16.09 30.18 2.64
CA SER A 136 16.23 30.80 3.96
C SER A 136 17.08 29.96 4.94
N ARG A 137 17.30 28.69 4.65
CA ARG A 137 18.07 27.73 5.47
C ARG A 137 19.05 26.94 4.60
N PRO A 138 20.15 27.54 4.14
CA PRO A 138 21.07 26.88 3.21
C PRO A 138 21.73 25.64 3.84
N ILE A 139 21.82 24.59 3.03
CA ILE A 139 22.51 23.34 3.40
C ILE A 139 24.03 23.55 3.27
N LYS A 140 24.77 23.30 4.34
CA LYS A 140 26.22 23.45 4.37
C LYS A 140 26.97 22.21 3.89
N ASP A 141 26.41 21.04 4.14
CA ASP A 141 26.99 19.73 3.82
C ASP A 141 25.97 18.89 3.04
N PHE A 142 26.13 18.82 1.72
CA PHE A 142 25.27 18.04 0.84
C PHE A 142 25.48 16.54 0.96
N ASP A 143 26.64 16.08 1.39
CA ASP A 143 26.88 14.64 1.59
C ASP A 143 26.17 14.15 2.85
N ALA A 144 26.21 14.91 3.95
CA ALA A 144 25.38 14.65 5.11
C ALA A 144 23.88 14.68 4.78
N TYR A 145 23.45 15.63 3.95
CA TYR A 145 22.06 15.74 3.51
C TYR A 145 21.64 14.54 2.66
N ARG A 146 22.46 14.12 1.68
CA ARG A 146 22.18 12.90 0.90
C ARG A 146 22.10 11.66 1.78
N ASN A 147 23.01 11.51 2.75
CA ASN A 147 22.98 10.42 3.71
C ASN A 147 21.70 10.42 4.54
N GLN A 148 21.21 11.58 4.97
CA GLN A 148 19.94 11.72 5.66
C GLN A 148 18.76 11.28 4.77
N LEU A 149 18.75 11.72 3.51
CA LEU A 149 17.71 11.30 2.54
C LEU A 149 17.76 9.81 2.26
N GLN A 150 18.95 9.22 2.12
CA GLN A 150 19.13 7.78 1.95
C GLN A 150 18.56 6.99 3.14
N GLN A 151 18.80 7.43 4.37
CA GLN A 151 18.21 6.80 5.57
C GLN A 151 16.68 6.82 5.52
N PHE A 152 16.09 7.90 5.02
CA PHE A 152 14.63 8.04 4.89
C PHE A 152 14.03 7.04 3.88
N VAL A 153 14.74 6.75 2.79
CA VAL A 153 14.27 5.86 1.72
C VAL A 153 14.43 4.38 2.04
N TYR A 154 15.53 4.02 2.67
CA TYR A 154 15.86 2.61 2.90
C TYR A 154 14.98 1.93 3.95
N HIS A 155 14.26 2.68 4.81
CA HIS A 155 13.55 2.10 5.94
C HIS A 155 12.16 1.54 5.59
N SER A 156 11.40 2.17 4.72
CA SER A 156 10.12 1.61 4.26
C SER A 156 10.33 0.45 3.27
N GLY A 157 11.31 0.58 2.38
CA GLY A 157 11.64 -0.46 1.40
C GLY A 157 12.09 -1.77 2.04
N THR A 158 12.84 -1.74 3.10
CA THR A 158 13.39 -2.94 3.75
C THR A 158 12.30 -3.83 4.35
N LEU A 159 11.21 -3.25 4.89
CA LEU A 159 10.08 -4.01 5.44
C LEU A 159 9.14 -4.53 4.34
N MET A 160 8.81 -3.67 3.37
CA MET A 160 7.77 -3.99 2.39
C MET A 160 8.27 -4.85 1.22
N LYS A 161 9.54 -4.72 0.82
CA LYS A 161 10.11 -5.49 -0.30
C LYS A 161 10.00 -7.01 -0.17
N PRO A 162 10.37 -7.62 0.96
CA PRO A 162 10.20 -9.05 1.14
C PRO A 162 8.74 -9.47 1.01
N LEU A 163 7.79 -8.66 1.53
CA LEU A 163 6.36 -8.93 1.47
C LEU A 163 5.82 -8.91 0.04
N PHE A 164 6.16 -7.89 -0.75
CA PHE A 164 5.81 -7.83 -2.17
C PHE A 164 6.41 -9.01 -2.96
N SER A 165 7.67 -9.34 -2.70
CA SER A 165 8.34 -10.48 -3.35
C SER A 165 7.71 -11.82 -2.98
N ILE A 166 7.26 -11.98 -1.73
CA ILE A 166 6.53 -13.18 -1.28
C ILE A 166 5.15 -13.21 -1.95
N ALA A 167 4.42 -12.11 -1.95
CA ALA A 167 3.10 -12.00 -2.57
C ALA A 167 3.18 -12.36 -4.06
N LYS A 168 4.13 -11.81 -4.82
CA LYS A 168 4.34 -12.12 -6.24
C LYS A 168 4.69 -13.60 -6.49
N ARG A 169 5.48 -14.24 -5.62
CA ARG A 169 5.79 -15.68 -5.73
C ARG A 169 4.57 -16.57 -5.43
N VAL A 170 3.73 -16.14 -4.48
CA VAL A 170 2.50 -16.86 -4.11
C VAL A 170 1.37 -16.56 -5.10
N ALA A 171 1.45 -15.51 -5.88
CA ALA A 171 0.49 -15.14 -6.92
C ALA A 171 0.27 -16.24 -7.98
N ALA A 172 1.21 -17.17 -8.15
CA ALA A 172 1.00 -18.39 -8.95
C ALA A 172 -0.21 -19.22 -8.47
N ASN A 173 -0.65 -19.08 -7.22
CA ASN A 173 -1.84 -19.69 -6.61
C ASN A 173 -2.96 -18.67 -6.34
N GLN A 174 -2.97 -17.57 -7.03
CA GLN A 174 -3.97 -16.48 -7.03
C GLN A 174 -4.86 -16.44 -5.79
N LYS A 175 -4.32 -15.91 -4.67
CA LYS A 175 -5.09 -15.73 -3.44
C LYS A 175 -6.24 -14.76 -3.67
N ARG A 176 -7.45 -15.17 -3.30
CA ARG A 176 -8.67 -14.37 -3.42
C ARG A 176 -8.88 -13.55 -2.15
N ILE A 177 -8.84 -12.24 -2.27
CA ILE A 177 -8.95 -11.32 -1.14
C ILE A 177 -10.22 -10.49 -1.26
N VAL A 178 -11.07 -10.58 -0.24
CA VAL A 178 -12.29 -9.78 -0.14
C VAL A 178 -11.98 -8.41 0.42
N PHE A 179 -12.50 -7.37 -0.22
CA PHE A 179 -12.50 -6.00 0.26
C PHE A 179 -13.93 -5.62 0.65
N ALA A 180 -14.16 -5.48 1.95
CA ALA A 180 -15.50 -5.26 2.50
C ALA A 180 -16.08 -3.89 2.08
N GLU A 181 -15.26 -2.87 1.97
CA GLU A 181 -15.66 -1.53 1.54
C GLU A 181 -15.35 -1.29 0.05
N GLY A 182 -15.82 -2.19 -0.83
CA GLY A 182 -15.52 -2.17 -2.26
C GLY A 182 -16.00 -0.94 -3.03
N GLU A 183 -16.85 -0.10 -2.41
CA GLU A 183 -17.25 1.19 -2.97
C GLU A 183 -16.33 2.35 -2.58
N ASP A 184 -15.42 2.20 -1.59
CA ASP A 184 -14.56 3.30 -1.11
C ASP A 184 -13.45 3.63 -2.12
N GLU A 185 -13.18 4.92 -2.34
CA GLU A 185 -12.16 5.37 -3.29
C GLU A 185 -10.76 4.82 -2.97
N ARG A 186 -10.37 4.80 -1.69
CA ARG A 186 -9.06 4.31 -1.24
C ARG A 186 -8.91 2.83 -1.55
N VAL A 187 -9.99 2.07 -1.34
CA VAL A 187 -10.05 0.63 -1.64
C VAL A 187 -9.95 0.41 -3.15
N LEU A 188 -10.71 1.13 -3.96
CA LEU A 188 -10.67 1.01 -5.42
C LEU A 188 -9.29 1.33 -5.99
N ARG A 189 -8.61 2.38 -5.50
CA ARG A 189 -7.23 2.70 -5.89
C ARG A 189 -6.23 1.62 -5.46
N ALA A 190 -6.38 1.07 -4.26
CA ALA A 190 -5.54 -0.03 -3.78
C ALA A 190 -5.76 -1.30 -4.62
N VAL A 191 -7.00 -1.61 -4.97
CA VAL A 191 -7.35 -2.76 -5.82
C VAL A 191 -6.76 -2.62 -7.21
N GLN A 192 -6.78 -1.42 -7.81
CA GLN A 192 -6.09 -1.19 -9.08
C GLN A 192 -4.60 -1.56 -9.01
N ILE A 193 -3.92 -1.16 -7.92
CA ILE A 193 -2.49 -1.51 -7.71
C ILE A 193 -2.31 -3.01 -7.54
N ILE A 194 -3.21 -3.68 -6.81
CA ILE A 194 -3.14 -5.13 -6.58
C ILE A 194 -3.28 -5.90 -7.90
N ILE A 195 -4.15 -5.43 -8.79
CA ILE A 195 -4.35 -6.00 -10.13
C ILE A 195 -3.11 -5.75 -10.99
N ASP A 196 -2.65 -4.50 -11.08
CA ASP A 196 -1.49 -4.10 -11.89
C ASP A 196 -0.21 -4.85 -11.47
N GLU A 197 -0.02 -5.07 -10.18
CA GLU A 197 1.14 -5.76 -9.61
C GLU A 197 0.94 -7.29 -9.46
N HIS A 198 -0.22 -7.81 -9.87
CA HIS A 198 -0.57 -9.23 -9.77
C HIS A 198 -0.37 -9.83 -8.36
N LEU A 199 -0.79 -9.10 -7.31
CA LEU A 199 -0.58 -9.53 -5.92
C LEU A 199 -1.64 -10.51 -5.43
N ALA A 200 -2.89 -10.38 -5.88
CA ALA A 200 -4.02 -11.20 -5.50
C ALA A 200 -5.16 -11.07 -6.53
N THR A 201 -6.19 -11.93 -6.43
CA THR A 201 -7.45 -11.76 -7.13
C THR A 201 -8.45 -11.06 -6.20
N PRO A 202 -8.85 -9.80 -6.49
CA PRO A 202 -9.74 -9.05 -5.62
C PRO A 202 -11.19 -9.50 -5.77
N ILE A 203 -11.93 -9.42 -4.64
CA ILE A 203 -13.39 -9.55 -4.58
C ILE A 203 -13.92 -8.31 -3.86
N LEU A 204 -14.72 -7.50 -4.54
CA LEU A 204 -15.28 -6.27 -3.99
C LEU A 204 -16.71 -6.49 -3.50
N ILE A 205 -17.00 -6.18 -2.24
CA ILE A 205 -18.38 -6.15 -1.74
C ILE A 205 -18.93 -4.75 -1.93
N GLY A 206 -20.00 -4.64 -2.72
CA GLY A 206 -20.62 -3.36 -3.02
C GLY A 206 -21.64 -3.46 -4.14
N ARG A 207 -22.32 -2.34 -4.42
CA ARG A 207 -23.30 -2.23 -5.51
C ARG A 207 -22.57 -2.03 -6.83
N PRO A 208 -22.79 -2.91 -7.83
CA PRO A 208 -22.05 -2.86 -9.10
C PRO A 208 -22.10 -1.47 -9.76
N ALA A 209 -23.29 -0.88 -9.89
CA ALA A 209 -23.46 0.43 -10.52
C ALA A 209 -22.70 1.57 -9.79
N VAL A 210 -22.53 1.47 -8.46
CA VAL A 210 -21.75 2.44 -7.69
C VAL A 210 -20.25 2.24 -7.90
N ILE A 211 -19.81 0.99 -7.93
CA ILE A 211 -18.41 0.63 -8.20
C ILE A 211 -18.02 1.11 -9.60
N ASP A 212 -18.80 0.76 -10.63
CA ASP A 212 -18.54 1.14 -12.02
C ASP A 212 -18.49 2.67 -12.20
N HIS A 213 -19.47 3.39 -11.63
CA HIS A 213 -19.47 4.86 -11.66
C HIS A 213 -18.23 5.46 -10.98
N ARG A 214 -17.78 4.88 -9.86
CA ARG A 214 -16.58 5.36 -9.16
C ARG A 214 -15.30 5.02 -9.90
N ILE A 215 -15.20 3.85 -10.51
CA ILE A 215 -14.09 3.46 -11.37
C ILE A 215 -13.93 4.48 -12.50
N GLU A 216 -15.02 4.82 -13.18
CA GLU A 216 -15.03 5.84 -14.24
C GLU A 216 -14.63 7.24 -13.68
N LYS A 217 -15.29 7.66 -12.60
CA LYS A 217 -15.03 8.96 -11.96
C LYS A 217 -13.58 9.14 -11.52
N PHE A 218 -12.93 8.08 -11.04
CA PHE A 218 -11.55 8.14 -10.53
C PHE A 218 -10.51 7.80 -11.60
N GLY A 219 -10.95 7.53 -12.85
CA GLY A 219 -10.08 7.19 -13.96
C GLY A 219 -9.32 5.88 -13.77
N LEU A 220 -9.94 4.90 -13.09
CA LEU A 220 -9.37 3.58 -12.91
C LEU A 220 -9.65 2.70 -14.15
N ARG A 221 -8.83 1.68 -14.37
CA ARG A 221 -8.83 0.88 -15.60
C ARG A 221 -9.45 -0.50 -15.44
N MET A 222 -9.58 -0.95 -14.19
CA MET A 222 -10.09 -2.27 -13.85
C MET A 222 -11.55 -2.45 -14.24
N LYS A 223 -11.93 -3.69 -14.59
CA LYS A 223 -13.28 -4.05 -15.03
C LYS A 223 -13.84 -5.18 -14.19
N ALA A 224 -15.09 -5.04 -13.76
CA ALA A 224 -15.80 -6.09 -13.06
C ALA A 224 -16.00 -7.31 -13.98
N GLY A 225 -15.75 -8.50 -13.44
CA GLY A 225 -15.86 -9.77 -14.18
C GLY A 225 -14.56 -10.19 -14.89
N ASP A 226 -13.74 -9.23 -15.34
CA ASP A 226 -12.45 -9.51 -15.96
C ASP A 226 -11.31 -9.50 -14.92
N ASP A 227 -11.21 -8.38 -14.14
CA ASP A 227 -10.10 -8.13 -13.23
C ASP A 227 -10.44 -8.44 -11.76
N PHE A 228 -11.71 -8.37 -11.39
CA PHE A 228 -12.19 -8.63 -10.02
C PHE A 228 -13.65 -9.12 -10.01
N GLU A 229 -14.02 -9.86 -8.96
CA GLU A 229 -15.40 -10.28 -8.68
C GLU A 229 -16.14 -9.20 -7.87
N VAL A 230 -17.44 -9.01 -8.15
CA VAL A 230 -18.34 -8.17 -7.35
C VAL A 230 -19.34 -9.01 -6.60
N VAL A 231 -19.48 -8.79 -5.31
CA VAL A 231 -20.53 -9.35 -4.45
C VAL A 231 -21.50 -8.25 -4.09
N ASN A 232 -22.69 -8.27 -4.67
CA ASN A 232 -23.73 -7.27 -4.40
C ASN A 232 -24.54 -7.67 -3.15
N PRO A 233 -24.46 -6.90 -2.03
CA PRO A 233 -25.21 -7.22 -0.81
C PRO A 233 -26.72 -7.27 -1.00
N GLU A 234 -27.25 -6.62 -2.03
CA GLU A 234 -28.69 -6.51 -2.27
C GLU A 234 -29.27 -7.63 -3.10
N SER A 235 -28.47 -8.20 -4.03
CA SER A 235 -28.98 -9.12 -5.06
C SER A 235 -28.09 -10.32 -5.38
N ASP A 236 -27.03 -10.59 -4.61
CA ASP A 236 -26.17 -11.74 -4.85
C ASP A 236 -26.96 -13.04 -4.72
N ALA A 237 -26.78 -13.94 -5.67
CA ALA A 237 -27.48 -15.25 -5.68
C ALA A 237 -27.18 -16.11 -4.43
N ARG A 238 -26.00 -15.90 -3.83
CA ARG A 238 -25.53 -16.62 -2.63
C ARG A 238 -26.09 -16.04 -1.32
N TYR A 239 -26.83 -14.92 -1.36
CA TYR A 239 -27.37 -14.25 -0.17
C TYR A 239 -28.10 -15.18 0.78
N ARG A 240 -28.95 -16.09 0.25
CA ARG A 240 -29.70 -17.05 1.07
C ARG A 240 -28.76 -17.97 1.83
N ASP A 241 -27.79 -18.52 1.16
CA ASP A 241 -26.77 -19.41 1.73
C ASP A 241 -25.92 -18.68 2.77
N PHE A 242 -25.58 -17.40 2.56
CA PHE A 242 -24.79 -16.61 3.49
C PHE A 242 -25.53 -16.35 4.82
N TRP A 243 -26.79 -15.87 4.77
CA TRP A 243 -27.50 -15.61 6.02
C TRP A 243 -27.88 -16.91 6.76
N GLN A 244 -28.16 -18.01 6.05
CA GLN A 244 -28.40 -19.31 6.68
C GLN A 244 -27.15 -19.84 7.37
N THR A 245 -25.98 -19.67 6.76
CA THR A 245 -24.70 -20.02 7.37
C THR A 245 -24.46 -19.22 8.65
N TYR A 246 -24.66 -17.91 8.62
CA TYR A 246 -24.53 -17.06 9.79
C TYR A 246 -25.53 -17.42 10.88
N LEU A 247 -26.79 -17.66 10.53
CA LEU A 247 -27.82 -18.09 11.48
C LEU A 247 -27.42 -19.40 12.17
N GLY A 248 -26.98 -20.39 11.42
CA GLY A 248 -26.54 -21.67 11.99
C GLY A 248 -25.41 -21.55 13.00
N LEU A 249 -24.53 -20.55 12.84
CA LEU A 249 -23.44 -20.28 13.79
C LEU A 249 -23.89 -19.51 15.04
N THR A 250 -25.02 -18.77 14.95
CA THR A 250 -25.36 -17.75 15.96
C THR A 250 -26.76 -17.90 16.56
N GLU A 251 -27.62 -18.79 16.06
CA GLU A 251 -28.99 -18.98 16.57
C GLU A 251 -29.02 -19.28 18.06
N ARG A 252 -28.08 -20.10 18.57
CA ARG A 252 -27.95 -20.43 20.00
C ARG A 252 -27.47 -19.24 20.84
N LYS A 253 -26.96 -18.18 20.19
CA LYS A 253 -26.57 -16.90 20.80
C LYS A 253 -27.69 -15.86 20.73
N GLY A 254 -28.89 -16.25 20.29
CA GLY A 254 -30.09 -15.39 20.24
C GLY A 254 -30.29 -14.62 18.94
N VAL A 255 -29.53 -14.92 17.90
CA VAL A 255 -29.75 -14.32 16.56
C VAL A 255 -30.97 -14.97 15.91
N THR A 256 -31.95 -14.13 15.51
CA THR A 256 -33.13 -14.58 14.80
C THR A 256 -32.91 -14.58 13.29
N GLU A 257 -33.73 -15.34 12.55
CA GLU A 257 -33.66 -15.37 11.08
C GLU A 257 -33.83 -13.99 10.46
N SER A 258 -34.79 -13.19 10.95
CA SER A 258 -35.03 -11.83 10.47
C SER A 258 -33.83 -10.92 10.70
N PHE A 259 -33.16 -11.03 11.84
CA PHE A 259 -31.96 -10.30 12.17
C PHE A 259 -30.78 -10.74 11.29
N ALA A 260 -30.58 -12.06 11.11
CA ALA A 260 -29.51 -12.59 10.24
C ALA A 260 -29.66 -12.09 8.80
N LYS A 261 -30.88 -12.09 8.25
CA LYS A 261 -31.18 -11.52 6.92
C LYS A 261 -30.86 -10.05 6.83
N LEU A 262 -31.25 -9.26 7.84
CA LEU A 262 -31.00 -7.82 7.87
C LEU A 262 -29.51 -7.51 7.92
N GLU A 263 -28.79 -8.14 8.83
CA GLU A 263 -27.36 -7.90 9.02
C GLU A 263 -26.54 -8.33 7.79
N MET A 264 -26.89 -9.44 7.15
CA MET A 264 -26.23 -9.91 5.94
C MET A 264 -26.33 -8.90 4.78
N ARG A 265 -27.34 -8.05 4.74
CA ARG A 265 -27.46 -6.97 3.75
C ARG A 265 -26.74 -5.68 4.15
N ARG A 266 -26.49 -5.47 5.45
CA ARG A 266 -25.98 -4.21 5.97
C ARG A 266 -24.50 -4.25 6.34
N ARG A 267 -23.94 -5.45 6.48
CA ARG A 267 -22.59 -5.65 7.04
C ARG A 267 -21.69 -6.39 6.07
N ASN A 268 -20.95 -5.63 5.30
CA ASN A 268 -20.03 -6.19 4.30
C ASN A 268 -18.94 -7.08 4.93
N SER A 269 -18.44 -6.71 6.12
CA SER A 269 -17.51 -7.56 6.86
C SER A 269 -18.11 -8.89 7.29
N LEU A 270 -19.43 -8.95 7.55
CA LEU A 270 -20.13 -10.22 7.80
C LEU A 270 -20.17 -11.08 6.54
N ILE A 271 -20.50 -10.49 5.38
CA ILE A 271 -20.48 -11.19 4.08
C ILE A 271 -19.09 -11.79 3.83
N GLY A 272 -18.04 -10.96 3.95
CA GLY A 272 -16.67 -11.39 3.72
C GLY A 272 -16.21 -12.48 4.69
N SER A 273 -16.60 -12.40 5.97
CA SER A 273 -16.32 -13.45 6.97
C SER A 273 -16.97 -14.78 6.58
N VAL A 274 -18.23 -14.77 6.14
CA VAL A 274 -18.91 -15.97 5.64
C VAL A 274 -18.22 -16.54 4.40
N MET A 275 -17.78 -15.68 3.48
CA MET A 275 -17.04 -16.13 2.29
C MET A 275 -15.73 -16.84 2.66
N ILE A 276 -15.03 -16.39 3.70
CA ILE A 276 -13.80 -17.03 4.19
C ILE A 276 -14.10 -18.45 4.70
N ILE A 277 -15.05 -18.62 5.62
CA ILE A 277 -15.34 -19.95 6.19
C ILE A 277 -15.87 -20.92 5.14
N LYS A 278 -16.52 -20.41 4.09
CA LYS A 278 -16.96 -21.18 2.92
C LYS A 278 -15.87 -21.41 1.89
N ARG A 279 -14.64 -20.98 2.14
CA ARG A 279 -13.48 -21.09 1.22
C ARG A 279 -13.73 -20.44 -0.16
N MET A 280 -14.61 -19.45 -0.20
CA MET A 280 -14.83 -18.62 -1.38
C MET A 280 -13.79 -17.49 -1.50
N ALA A 281 -13.11 -17.21 -0.39
CA ALA A 281 -11.98 -16.29 -0.32
C ALA A 281 -10.91 -16.81 0.64
N ASP A 282 -9.66 -16.38 0.45
CA ASP A 282 -8.52 -16.76 1.27
C ASP A 282 -8.25 -15.76 2.41
N GLY A 283 -8.76 -14.54 2.29
CA GLY A 283 -8.63 -13.48 3.28
C GLY A 283 -9.59 -12.32 3.02
N MET A 284 -9.68 -11.41 3.99
CA MET A 284 -10.51 -10.20 3.90
C MET A 284 -9.75 -9.00 4.44
N ILE A 285 -9.93 -7.86 3.78
CA ILE A 285 -9.55 -6.54 4.28
C ILE A 285 -10.83 -5.76 4.55
N CYS A 286 -10.95 -5.22 5.76
CA CYS A 286 -12.09 -4.41 6.19
C CYS A 286 -11.66 -3.34 7.19
N GLY A 287 -12.53 -2.36 7.47
CA GLY A 287 -12.31 -1.32 8.47
C GLY A 287 -11.91 0.03 7.90
N THR A 288 -11.99 0.23 6.59
CA THR A 288 -11.79 1.54 5.95
C THR A 288 -12.89 2.53 6.35
N VAL A 289 -14.10 2.02 6.57
CA VAL A 289 -15.28 2.80 6.98
C VAL A 289 -15.96 2.08 8.15
N GLY A 290 -16.35 2.84 9.18
CA GLY A 290 -17.07 2.32 10.33
C GLY A 290 -16.22 2.16 11.58
N ASN A 291 -16.73 1.41 12.55
CA ASN A 291 -16.08 1.19 13.83
C ASN A 291 -15.38 -0.17 13.85
N SER A 292 -14.12 -0.21 14.29
CA SER A 292 -13.30 -1.43 14.36
C SER A 292 -13.94 -2.55 15.19
N ALA A 293 -14.58 -2.20 16.30
CA ALA A 293 -15.27 -3.17 17.17
C ALA A 293 -16.43 -3.86 16.45
N THR A 294 -17.14 -3.14 15.55
CA THR A 294 -18.22 -3.74 14.75
C THR A 294 -17.67 -4.74 13.74
N HIS A 295 -16.57 -4.40 13.06
CA HIS A 295 -15.93 -5.33 12.13
C HIS A 295 -15.40 -6.57 12.86
N LEU A 296 -14.69 -6.38 13.96
CA LEU A 296 -14.15 -7.46 14.77
C LEU A 296 -15.23 -8.39 15.30
N LYS A 297 -16.40 -7.85 15.71
CA LYS A 297 -17.55 -8.66 16.15
C LYS A 297 -17.92 -9.71 15.11
N TYR A 298 -18.07 -9.34 13.84
CA TYR A 298 -18.49 -10.29 12.80
C TYR A 298 -17.36 -11.27 12.42
N VAL A 299 -16.12 -10.83 12.50
CA VAL A 299 -14.97 -11.76 12.36
C VAL A 299 -14.96 -12.78 13.50
N ASP A 300 -15.15 -12.35 14.76
CA ASP A 300 -15.21 -13.25 15.92
C ASP A 300 -16.40 -14.21 15.87
N GLU A 301 -17.58 -13.71 15.50
CA GLU A 301 -18.81 -14.53 15.43
C GLU A 301 -18.76 -15.60 14.34
N VAL A 302 -18.07 -15.36 13.23
CA VAL A 302 -18.08 -16.22 12.04
C VAL A 302 -16.79 -16.99 11.86
N VAL A 303 -15.64 -16.31 11.82
CA VAL A 303 -14.32 -16.93 11.63
C VAL A 303 -13.78 -17.45 12.97
N GLY A 304 -13.95 -16.66 14.03
CA GLY A 304 -13.47 -16.98 15.36
C GLY A 304 -11.96 -16.76 15.52
N ARG A 305 -11.44 -17.21 16.65
CA ARG A 305 -10.02 -17.18 17.01
C ARG A 305 -9.35 -18.50 16.68
N GLU A 306 -8.06 -18.49 16.52
CA GLU A 306 -7.29 -19.73 16.42
C GLU A 306 -7.47 -20.59 17.68
N PRO A 307 -7.44 -21.92 17.55
CA PRO A 307 -7.50 -22.80 18.72
C PRO A 307 -6.42 -22.46 19.75
N GLY A 308 -6.83 -22.14 20.97
CA GLY A 308 -5.96 -21.76 22.07
C GLY A 308 -5.80 -20.24 22.25
N ALA A 309 -6.13 -19.42 21.27
CA ALA A 309 -6.11 -17.96 21.40
C ALA A 309 -7.26 -17.46 22.28
N LYS A 310 -6.93 -16.67 23.30
CA LYS A 310 -7.89 -16.11 24.27
C LYS A 310 -8.26 -14.67 23.95
N VAL A 311 -7.36 -13.94 23.29
CA VAL A 311 -7.50 -12.51 23.00
C VAL A 311 -7.29 -12.20 21.52
N TYR A 312 -7.79 -11.05 21.09
CA TYR A 312 -7.38 -10.36 19.87
C TYR A 312 -6.38 -9.27 20.23
N GLY A 313 -5.42 -9.01 19.38
CA GLY A 313 -4.46 -7.92 19.55
C GLY A 313 -4.36 -7.05 18.31
N ALA A 314 -4.04 -5.78 18.50
CA ALA A 314 -3.71 -4.86 17.42
C ALA A 314 -2.23 -4.53 17.47
N MET A 315 -1.54 -4.69 16.33
CA MET A 315 -0.13 -4.34 16.17
C MET A 315 0.00 -3.21 15.16
N SER A 316 0.61 -2.11 15.57
CA SER A 316 0.94 -0.98 14.71
C SER A 316 2.44 -0.92 14.44
N GLY A 317 2.83 -0.98 13.16
CA GLY A 317 4.22 -0.80 12.73
C GLY A 317 4.52 0.67 12.45
N LEU A 318 5.45 1.25 13.18
CA LEU A 318 5.95 2.60 12.97
C LEU A 318 7.27 2.54 12.20
N ILE A 319 7.29 3.19 11.04
CA ILE A 319 8.49 3.32 10.22
C ILE A 319 9.10 4.69 10.53
N LEU A 320 10.18 4.68 11.31
CA LEU A 320 10.90 5.87 11.74
C LEU A 320 12.25 5.97 11.04
N PRO A 321 12.87 7.16 10.95
CA PRO A 321 14.21 7.29 10.41
C PRO A 321 15.20 6.39 11.17
N GLY A 322 15.84 5.47 10.46
CA GLY A 322 16.84 4.55 11.01
C GLY A 322 16.31 3.38 11.83
N ARG A 323 15.00 3.25 12.04
CA ARG A 323 14.44 2.15 12.84
C ARG A 323 12.97 1.87 12.54
N GLN A 324 12.55 0.66 12.84
CA GLN A 324 11.16 0.24 12.84
C GLN A 324 10.77 -0.11 14.28
N VAL A 325 9.58 0.29 14.68
CA VAL A 325 9.04 0.01 16.02
C VAL A 325 7.64 -0.55 15.87
N PHE A 326 7.34 -1.65 16.54
CA PHE A 326 6.02 -2.24 16.59
C PHE A 326 5.41 -2.00 17.97
N LEU A 327 4.21 -1.46 18.01
CA LEU A 327 3.45 -1.22 19.23
C LEU A 327 2.32 -2.23 19.34
N VAL A 328 2.14 -2.82 20.51
CA VAL A 328 1.13 -3.84 20.84
C VAL A 328 0.68 -3.69 22.29
N ASP A 329 -0.55 -3.73 22.64
CA ASP A 329 -1.77 -3.63 21.87
C ASP A 329 -2.14 -2.16 21.69
N THR A 330 -2.53 -1.73 20.48
CA THR A 330 -2.73 -0.31 20.22
C THR A 330 -4.16 0.18 20.46
N HIS A 331 -5.19 -0.69 20.41
CA HIS A 331 -6.57 -0.21 20.51
C HIS A 331 -7.65 -1.28 20.76
N ILE A 332 -7.32 -2.54 21.01
CA ILE A 332 -8.34 -3.59 21.25
C ILE A 332 -8.59 -3.80 22.74
N ASN A 333 -7.53 -4.03 23.51
CA ASN A 333 -7.65 -4.35 24.93
C ASN A 333 -7.33 -3.11 25.78
N ILE A 334 -8.29 -2.66 26.58
CA ILE A 334 -8.14 -1.43 27.39
C ILE A 334 -7.20 -1.67 28.57
N ASP A 335 -7.38 -2.75 29.30
CA ASP A 335 -6.56 -3.12 30.46
C ASP A 335 -6.39 -4.65 30.52
N PRO A 336 -5.55 -5.23 29.63
CA PRO A 336 -5.35 -6.68 29.59
C PRO A 336 -4.65 -7.19 30.86
N THR A 337 -4.93 -8.43 31.25
CA THR A 337 -4.24 -9.12 32.36
C THR A 337 -2.79 -9.44 31.99
N ALA A 338 -1.99 -9.93 32.94
CA ALA A 338 -0.62 -10.34 32.67
C ALA A 338 -0.57 -11.52 31.67
N GLU A 339 -1.47 -12.48 31.82
CA GLU A 339 -1.59 -13.63 30.89
C GLU A 339 -2.00 -13.19 29.48
N GLU A 340 -2.96 -12.27 29.37
CA GLU A 340 -3.38 -11.72 28.07
C GLU A 340 -2.27 -10.93 27.40
N LEU A 341 -1.52 -10.11 28.14
CA LEU A 341 -0.35 -9.39 27.62
C LEU A 341 0.77 -10.33 27.19
N THR A 342 0.97 -11.43 27.90
CA THR A 342 1.94 -12.46 27.52
C THR A 342 1.54 -13.07 26.18
N GLU A 343 0.27 -13.46 26.02
CA GLU A 343 -0.25 -14.00 24.76
C GLU A 343 -0.10 -12.99 23.62
N LEU A 344 -0.49 -11.73 23.82
CA LEU A 344 -0.32 -10.64 22.85
C LEU A 344 1.16 -10.45 22.45
N THR A 345 2.07 -10.52 23.40
CA THR A 345 3.51 -10.42 23.16
C THR A 345 4.03 -11.56 22.29
N LEU A 346 3.61 -12.79 22.59
CA LEU A 346 3.99 -13.97 21.82
C LEU A 346 3.43 -13.93 20.39
N MET A 347 2.17 -13.53 20.22
CA MET A 347 1.55 -13.35 18.90
C MET A 347 2.29 -12.30 18.09
N ALA A 348 2.59 -11.14 18.67
CA ALA A 348 3.33 -10.08 18.00
C ALA A 348 4.74 -10.54 17.58
N ALA A 349 5.44 -11.26 18.46
CA ALA A 349 6.75 -11.82 18.14
C ALA A 349 6.67 -12.83 16.99
N SER A 350 5.60 -13.62 16.92
CA SER A 350 5.35 -14.55 15.81
C SER A 350 5.16 -13.80 14.48
N GLU A 351 4.34 -12.75 14.47
CA GLU A 351 4.13 -11.93 13.26
C GLU A 351 5.43 -11.24 12.80
N MET A 352 6.22 -10.69 13.72
CA MET A 352 7.52 -10.12 13.38
C MET A 352 8.47 -11.14 12.73
N ARG A 353 8.48 -12.39 13.21
CA ARG A 353 9.28 -13.46 12.58
C ARG A 353 8.80 -13.79 11.16
N LYS A 354 7.48 -13.78 10.91
CA LYS A 354 6.92 -13.94 9.55
C LYS A 354 7.38 -12.82 8.61
N LEU A 355 7.61 -11.62 9.14
CA LEU A 355 8.20 -10.48 8.41
C LEU A 355 9.71 -10.57 8.24
N GLY A 356 10.37 -11.65 8.71
CA GLY A 356 11.82 -11.81 8.68
C GLY A 356 12.57 -11.00 9.73
N LEU A 357 11.89 -10.48 10.76
CA LEU A 357 12.47 -9.67 11.81
C LEU A 357 12.78 -10.51 13.06
N VAL A 358 13.89 -10.19 13.74
CA VAL A 358 14.19 -10.76 15.05
C VAL A 358 13.52 -9.89 16.12
N PRO A 359 12.50 -10.40 16.84
CA PRO A 359 11.79 -9.60 17.81
C PRO A 359 12.67 -9.31 19.03
N LYS A 360 12.74 -8.05 19.40
CA LYS A 360 13.27 -7.56 20.68
C LYS A 360 12.15 -6.79 21.37
N VAL A 361 11.73 -7.26 22.53
CA VAL A 361 10.52 -6.77 23.20
C VAL A 361 10.88 -5.96 24.42
N ALA A 362 10.21 -4.83 24.61
CA ALA A 362 10.21 -4.05 25.83
C ALA A 362 8.80 -4.00 26.41
N LEU A 363 8.62 -4.42 27.63
CA LEU A 363 7.39 -4.29 28.39
C LEU A 363 7.38 -2.92 29.06
N LEU A 364 6.45 -2.04 28.64
CA LEU A 364 6.48 -0.64 29.02
C LEU A 364 5.55 -0.35 30.19
N SER A 365 6.07 0.34 31.19
CA SER A 365 5.30 0.98 32.26
C SER A 365 5.86 2.39 32.50
N HIS A 366 5.26 3.14 33.44
CA HIS A 366 5.77 4.43 33.88
C HIS A 366 7.09 4.34 34.68
N SER A 367 7.54 3.14 35.06
CA SER A 367 8.73 2.96 35.90
C SER A 367 9.89 2.37 35.08
N ASN A 368 11.12 2.78 35.44
CA ASN A 368 12.32 2.21 34.86
C ASN A 368 12.65 0.87 35.49
N PHE A 369 12.81 -0.17 34.66
CA PHE A 369 13.21 -1.53 35.06
C PHE A 369 12.40 -2.13 36.21
N GLY A 370 11.11 -1.80 36.30
CA GLY A 370 10.21 -2.35 37.32
C GLY A 370 10.50 -1.89 38.75
N SER A 371 11.13 -0.73 38.95
CA SER A 371 11.46 -0.19 40.27
C SER A 371 10.23 0.27 41.08
N SER A 372 9.07 0.44 40.46
CA SER A 372 7.83 0.84 41.13
C SER A 372 6.98 -0.38 41.52
N ASN A 373 6.21 -0.24 42.61
CA ASN A 373 5.20 -1.21 43.03
C ASN A 373 3.76 -0.82 42.59
N ALA A 374 3.62 0.16 41.70
CA ALA A 374 2.32 0.45 41.14
C ALA A 374 1.78 -0.71 40.27
N PRO A 375 0.46 -0.90 40.18
CA PRO A 375 -0.14 -2.08 39.53
C PRO A 375 0.36 -2.32 38.10
N SER A 376 0.54 -1.26 37.31
CA SER A 376 1.05 -1.38 35.95
C SER A 376 2.49 -1.92 35.88
N ALA A 377 3.36 -1.54 36.82
CA ALA A 377 4.74 -2.02 36.86
C ALA A 377 4.82 -3.46 37.40
N VAL A 378 3.97 -3.82 38.36
CA VAL A 378 3.83 -5.20 38.86
C VAL A 378 3.38 -6.09 37.72
N LYS A 379 2.32 -5.71 37.00
CA LYS A 379 1.81 -6.44 35.81
C LYS A 379 2.92 -6.73 34.79
N MET A 380 3.77 -5.74 34.45
CA MET A 380 4.86 -5.95 33.49
C MET A 380 5.92 -6.94 33.98
N ARG A 381 6.19 -6.99 35.31
CA ARG A 381 7.07 -8.02 35.89
C ARG A 381 6.46 -9.41 35.83
N GLU A 382 5.14 -9.53 36.03
CA GLU A 382 4.41 -10.78 35.89
C GLU A 382 4.46 -11.28 34.45
N VAL A 383 4.21 -10.41 33.46
CA VAL A 383 4.32 -10.75 32.02
C VAL A 383 5.73 -11.25 31.67
N LEU A 384 6.78 -10.66 32.28
CA LEU A 384 8.15 -11.11 32.04
C LEU A 384 8.44 -12.49 32.62
N ALA A 385 7.77 -12.85 33.71
CA ALA A 385 7.94 -14.14 34.36
C ALA A 385 7.17 -15.28 33.66
N LEU A 386 6.07 -14.98 32.99
CA LEU A 386 5.25 -15.90 32.18
C LEU A 386 5.88 -16.15 30.81
#